data_99f198d8cc607f027fbcfe5c0435c3d5
#
_entry.id   99f198d8cc607f027fbcfe5c0435c3d5
#
_cell.length_a   1.000
_cell.length_b   1.000
_cell.length_c   1.000
_cell.angle_alpha   90.00
_cell.angle_beta   90.00
_cell.angle_gamma   90.00
#
_symmetry.space_group_name_H-M   'P 1'
#
loop_
_entity.id
_entity.type
_entity.pdbx_description
1 polymer ?
#
loop_
_entity_poly.entity_id
_entity_poly.type
_entity_poly.pdbx_seq_one_letter_code
_entity_poly.pdbx_strand_id
1 'polypeptide(L)'
;MRRCLNYFILILFIYSISYSQTESELLKQLKSFREIAEIKEIKTDTTYQEGYEILINQPVDHKNPKSKTFTQKIYLSHSDYSKPMVFVTEGYAANRSSKTELARILEANQIIVEHRYFGKSVPENLDWNYLTVEQAANDHHEIVELFKKLYIGKWVNTGVSKGGQTTLYHRYFYPHDVDVSVPYVAPINLAQEDPRIYMFLNSVGTEECREKIKNFQRAFLSKRDEVRNLLMKDAEQGQIRFAWDYDFVLEYMTLEYSFAFWQWGQTKCEDIPEPDASAEVLYNHMKASNPLYFFTEQAMKDFAPFYVQAYNEIGYYGYDLSPFKDLLTEIEDGSNIMLVPESARIEYNCSSMQKVNKWLQKEASNILYIYGGNDTWNATSVQLLGENNSLKMVKKGGAHGTSIRSFDGEEKELIYTTLGKWLGMKVNRL
;
A
#
# COMPACT_ATOMS: atom_id res chain seq x y z
N MET A 1 76.85 30.20 35.62
CA MET A 1 76.56 29.04 34.82
C MET A 1 75.05 29.11 34.37
N ARG A 2 74.84 29.52 33.11
CA ARG A 2 73.51 29.58 32.48
C ARG A 2 73.35 28.33 31.64
N ARG A 3 72.35 27.53 31.94
CA ARG A 3 71.98 26.35 31.12
C ARG A 3 70.91 26.80 30.10
N CYS A 4 71.24 26.78 28.80
CA CYS A 4 70.29 26.93 27.70
C CYS A 4 69.51 25.62 27.52
N LEU A 5 68.19 25.71 27.59
CA LEU A 5 67.27 24.60 27.35
C LEU A 5 66.77 24.75 25.88
N ASN A 6 67.24 23.89 25.00
CA ASN A 6 66.74 23.84 23.61
C ASN A 6 65.43 23.07 23.55
N TYR A 7 64.34 23.77 23.19
CA TYR A 7 63.05 23.13 22.84
C TYR A 7 63.09 22.73 21.37
N PHE A 8 63.06 21.45 21.09
CA PHE A 8 62.78 20.90 19.76
C PHE A 8 61.26 20.89 19.56
N ILE A 9 60.73 21.76 18.66
CA ILE A 9 59.33 21.71 18.26
C ILE A 9 59.26 20.69 17.12
N LEU A 10 58.62 19.53 17.41
CA LEU A 10 58.30 18.50 16.43
C LEU A 10 56.99 18.88 15.74
N ILE A 11 57.09 19.44 14.50
CA ILE A 11 55.95 19.75 13.66
C ILE A 11 55.49 18.44 12.99
N LEU A 12 54.43 17.81 13.55
CA LEU A 12 53.72 16.71 12.91
C LEU A 12 52.86 17.25 11.76
N PHE A 13 53.29 17.04 10.54
CA PHE A 13 52.47 17.21 9.36
C PHE A 13 51.45 16.08 9.29
N ILE A 14 50.21 16.35 9.70
CA ILE A 14 49.08 15.44 9.47
C ILE A 14 48.67 15.62 8.01
N TYR A 15 49.10 14.72 7.16
CA TYR A 15 48.56 14.59 5.81
C TYR A 15 47.12 14.07 5.92
N SER A 16 46.16 14.97 5.82
CA SER A 16 44.77 14.59 5.59
C SER A 16 44.66 14.04 4.17
N ILE A 17 44.71 12.72 4.04
CA ILE A 17 44.35 12.05 2.80
C ILE A 17 42.82 12.19 2.67
N SER A 18 42.41 13.23 1.94
CA SER A 18 41.04 13.31 1.44
C SER A 18 40.85 12.18 0.42
N TYR A 19 40.29 11.06 0.87
CA TYR A 19 39.73 10.08 -0.07
C TYR A 19 38.61 10.80 -0.82
N SER A 20 38.92 11.31 -2.03
CA SER A 20 37.87 11.62 -2.99
C SER A 20 37.18 10.29 -3.31
N GLN A 21 36.01 10.06 -2.71
CA GLN A 21 35.21 8.91 -3.04
C GLN A 21 34.87 9.03 -4.53
N THR A 22 35.46 8.17 -5.34
CA THR A 22 35.24 8.18 -6.80
C THR A 22 33.76 7.89 -7.01
N GLU A 23 33.10 8.80 -7.70
CA GLU A 23 31.67 8.65 -8.03
C GLU A 23 31.43 7.32 -8.74
N SER A 24 30.43 6.56 -8.28
CA SER A 24 30.11 5.25 -8.84
C SER A 24 29.66 5.36 -10.30
N GLU A 25 29.83 4.28 -11.06
CA GLU A 25 29.38 4.24 -12.45
C GLU A 25 27.85 4.40 -12.55
N LEU A 26 27.10 3.80 -11.63
CA LEU A 26 25.65 3.96 -11.56
C LEU A 26 25.26 5.41 -11.32
N LEU A 27 25.91 6.10 -10.37
CA LEU A 27 25.58 7.50 -10.08
C LEU A 27 25.85 8.40 -11.29
N LYS A 28 26.94 8.17 -12.06
CA LYS A 28 27.23 8.91 -13.29
C LYS A 28 26.14 8.68 -14.34
N GLN A 29 25.69 7.43 -14.53
CA GLN A 29 24.63 7.10 -15.47
C GLN A 29 23.31 7.74 -15.05
N LEU A 30 22.94 7.68 -13.77
CA LEU A 30 21.73 8.33 -13.25
C LEU A 30 21.74 9.85 -13.48
N LYS A 31 22.89 10.50 -13.26
CA LYS A 31 23.05 11.95 -13.52
C LYS A 31 22.97 12.31 -15.00
N SER A 32 23.16 11.38 -15.90
CA SER A 32 23.04 11.62 -17.34
C SER A 32 21.60 11.65 -17.85
N PHE A 33 20.64 11.15 -17.06
CA PHE A 33 19.23 11.15 -17.42
C PHE A 33 18.60 12.52 -17.14
N ARG A 34 18.13 13.17 -18.20
CA ARG A 34 17.47 14.49 -18.12
C ARG A 34 16.13 14.46 -17.38
N GLU A 35 15.53 13.29 -17.30
CA GLU A 35 14.26 13.00 -16.61
C GLU A 35 14.43 13.08 -15.09
N ILE A 36 15.66 12.89 -14.58
CA ILE A 36 15.97 12.92 -13.15
C ILE A 36 16.23 14.36 -12.70
N ALA A 37 15.43 14.82 -11.74
CA ALA A 37 15.53 16.16 -11.15
C ALA A 37 16.51 16.21 -9.96
N GLU A 38 16.52 15.16 -9.13
CA GLU A 38 17.35 15.10 -7.92
C GLU A 38 17.75 13.65 -7.62
N ILE A 39 18.97 13.46 -7.12
CA ILE A 39 19.49 12.18 -6.65
C ILE A 39 20.09 12.39 -5.27
N LYS A 40 19.67 11.57 -4.32
CA LYS A 40 20.22 11.53 -2.97
C LYS A 40 20.62 10.11 -2.62
N GLU A 41 21.88 9.89 -2.27
CA GLU A 41 22.34 8.61 -1.74
C GLU A 41 21.70 8.33 -0.39
N ILE A 42 21.23 7.08 -0.19
CA ILE A 42 20.60 6.63 1.05
C ILE A 42 21.23 5.33 1.54
N LYS A 43 21.12 5.11 2.85
CA LYS A 43 21.45 3.81 3.42
C LYS A 43 20.42 2.78 2.97
N THR A 44 20.89 1.64 2.49
CA THR A 44 20.05 0.54 2.01
C THR A 44 20.38 -0.78 2.75
N ASP A 45 19.64 -1.85 2.44
CA ASP A 45 19.93 -3.20 2.94
C ASP A 45 21.35 -3.62 2.53
N THR A 46 22.08 -4.29 3.42
CA THR A 46 23.50 -4.67 3.20
C THR A 46 23.73 -5.63 2.04
N THR A 47 22.68 -6.19 1.48
CA THR A 47 22.74 -7.03 0.27
C THR A 47 22.73 -6.23 -1.03
N TYR A 48 22.51 -4.92 -0.96
CA TYR A 48 22.65 -3.99 -2.06
C TYR A 48 23.99 -3.26 -2.00
N GLN A 49 24.55 -2.93 -3.15
CA GLN A 49 25.81 -2.17 -3.26
C GLN A 49 25.55 -0.68 -3.08
N GLU A 50 24.47 -0.18 -3.66
CA GLU A 50 24.13 1.24 -3.66
C GLU A 50 22.62 1.43 -3.46
N GLY A 51 22.24 2.57 -2.86
CA GLY A 51 20.85 2.96 -2.70
C GLY A 51 20.66 4.46 -2.92
N TYR A 52 19.57 4.82 -3.61
CA TYR A 52 19.25 6.20 -3.96
C TYR A 52 17.76 6.49 -3.75
N GLU A 53 17.49 7.69 -3.21
CA GLU A 53 16.22 8.37 -3.35
C GLU A 53 16.35 9.29 -4.57
N ILE A 54 15.44 9.15 -5.52
CA ILE A 54 15.48 9.86 -6.80
C ILE A 54 14.15 10.56 -7.01
N LEU A 55 14.19 11.82 -7.45
CA LEU A 55 13.04 12.56 -7.93
C LEU A 55 13.07 12.60 -9.45
N ILE A 56 11.99 12.10 -10.08
CA ILE A 56 11.86 12.02 -11.54
C ILE A 56 10.77 12.99 -11.97
N ASN A 57 11.04 13.78 -13.02
CA ASN A 57 10.06 14.65 -13.63
C ASN A 57 9.00 13.85 -14.37
N GLN A 58 7.72 14.01 -14.00
CA GLN A 58 6.57 13.38 -14.62
C GLN A 58 5.58 14.44 -15.11
N PRO A 59 4.91 14.24 -16.25
CA PRO A 59 3.83 15.13 -16.65
C PRO A 59 2.62 14.93 -15.73
N VAL A 60 1.93 16.01 -15.40
CA VAL A 60 0.64 15.94 -14.69
C VAL A 60 -0.38 15.22 -15.56
N ASP A 61 -0.41 15.54 -16.85
CA ASP A 61 -1.25 14.89 -17.86
C ASP A 61 -0.39 14.30 -18.98
N HIS A 62 -0.25 12.98 -19.01
CA HIS A 62 0.52 12.26 -20.03
C HIS A 62 -0.09 12.34 -21.44
N LYS A 63 -1.35 12.77 -21.56
CA LYS A 63 -2.01 12.97 -22.87
C LYS A 63 -1.71 14.34 -23.48
N ASN A 64 -1.13 15.26 -22.71
CA ASN A 64 -0.83 16.61 -23.14
C ASN A 64 0.70 16.85 -23.19
N PRO A 65 1.31 16.94 -24.37
CA PRO A 65 2.75 17.19 -24.51
C PRO A 65 3.25 18.51 -23.90
N LYS A 66 2.32 19.44 -23.60
CA LYS A 66 2.61 20.72 -22.95
C LYS A 66 2.19 20.75 -21.48
N SER A 67 1.94 19.58 -20.89
CA SER A 67 1.57 19.47 -19.50
C SER A 67 2.64 20.09 -18.59
N LYS A 68 2.19 20.70 -17.49
CA LYS A 68 3.09 20.95 -16.35
C LYS A 68 3.64 19.63 -15.84
N THR A 69 4.79 19.69 -15.21
CA THR A 69 5.42 18.52 -14.59
C THR A 69 5.34 18.62 -13.07
N PHE A 70 5.44 17.48 -12.41
CA PHE A 70 5.72 17.35 -10.99
C PHE A 70 6.90 16.39 -10.80
N THR A 71 7.49 16.35 -9.61
CA THR A 71 8.52 15.38 -9.30
C THR A 71 7.90 14.17 -8.62
N GLN A 72 8.20 12.97 -9.13
CA GLN A 72 7.81 11.71 -8.53
C GLN A 72 8.99 11.07 -7.82
N LYS A 73 8.80 10.68 -6.56
CA LYS A 73 9.83 10.03 -5.74
C LYS A 73 9.88 8.54 -6.02
N ILE A 74 11.10 8.04 -6.17
CA ILE A 74 11.40 6.62 -6.16
C ILE A 74 12.55 6.30 -5.22
N TYR A 75 12.64 5.04 -4.78
CA TYR A 75 13.84 4.48 -4.17
C TYR A 75 14.44 3.44 -5.10
N LEU A 76 15.70 3.58 -5.46
CA LEU A 76 16.49 2.59 -6.19
C LEU A 76 17.43 1.89 -5.23
N SER A 77 17.41 0.57 -5.20
CA SER A 77 18.38 -0.28 -4.50
C SER A 77 19.08 -1.17 -5.54
N HIS A 78 20.35 -0.91 -5.77
CA HIS A 78 21.17 -1.57 -6.78
C HIS A 78 22.02 -2.68 -6.18
N SER A 79 22.04 -3.83 -6.85
CA SER A 79 22.93 -4.95 -6.56
C SER A 79 23.86 -5.27 -7.74
N ASP A 80 23.30 -5.43 -8.95
CA ASP A 80 24.04 -5.75 -10.15
C ASP A 80 23.14 -5.53 -11.38
N TYR A 81 23.69 -5.01 -12.49
CA TYR A 81 22.94 -4.75 -13.73
C TYR A 81 22.35 -5.99 -14.38
N SER A 82 22.97 -7.17 -14.17
CA SER A 82 22.53 -8.44 -14.74
C SER A 82 21.40 -9.12 -13.95
N LYS A 83 21.18 -8.70 -12.69
CA LYS A 83 20.13 -9.25 -11.82
C LYS A 83 18.75 -8.78 -12.23
N PRO A 84 17.69 -9.54 -11.91
CA PRO A 84 16.32 -9.10 -12.12
C PRO A 84 16.03 -7.76 -11.42
N MET A 85 14.98 -7.08 -11.88
CA MET A 85 14.43 -5.89 -11.25
C MET A 85 13.07 -6.21 -10.64
N VAL A 86 12.90 -5.94 -9.34
CA VAL A 86 11.60 -5.89 -8.67
C VAL A 86 11.12 -4.44 -8.64
N PHE A 87 10.06 -4.17 -9.37
CA PHE A 87 9.42 -2.88 -9.51
C PHE A 87 8.19 -2.80 -8.61
N VAL A 88 8.32 -2.12 -7.48
CA VAL A 88 7.28 -2.02 -6.45
C VAL A 88 6.42 -0.80 -6.74
N THR A 89 5.17 -1.04 -7.10
CA THR A 89 4.17 0.02 -7.29
C THR A 89 3.46 0.26 -5.96
N GLU A 90 3.75 1.39 -5.31
CA GLU A 90 3.00 1.76 -4.12
C GLU A 90 1.61 2.29 -4.49
N GLY A 91 0.67 2.17 -3.56
CA GLY A 91 -0.65 2.79 -3.70
C GLY A 91 -0.73 4.15 -2.99
N TYR A 92 0.28 4.47 -2.20
CA TYR A 92 0.36 5.60 -1.27
C TYR A 92 1.76 6.23 -1.29
N ALA A 93 2.10 6.96 -0.22
CA ALA A 93 3.46 7.45 0.00
C ALA A 93 4.46 6.30 0.17
N ALA A 94 5.63 6.40 -0.43
CA ALA A 94 6.74 5.49 -0.22
C ALA A 94 7.63 6.01 0.91
N ASN A 95 7.51 5.43 2.09
CA ASN A 95 8.23 5.88 3.29
C ASN A 95 9.43 5.01 3.67
N ARG A 96 9.75 3.99 2.86
CA ARG A 96 10.83 3.04 3.13
C ARG A 96 11.46 2.50 1.86
N SER A 97 12.75 2.17 1.94
CA SER A 97 13.53 1.51 0.89
C SER A 97 13.89 0.05 1.25
N SER A 98 13.23 -0.53 2.27
CA SER A 98 13.53 -1.88 2.74
C SER A 98 13.32 -2.94 1.66
N LYS A 99 14.20 -3.95 1.64
CA LYS A 99 14.13 -5.06 0.66
C LYS A 99 12.85 -5.85 0.83
N THR A 100 12.06 -5.96 -0.24
CA THR A 100 10.80 -6.70 -0.25
C THR A 100 11.01 -8.22 -0.21
N GLU A 101 9.96 -8.98 0.12
CA GLU A 101 9.98 -10.43 0.08
C GLU A 101 10.36 -10.94 -1.32
N LEU A 102 9.74 -10.37 -2.36
CA LEU A 102 9.99 -10.78 -3.74
C LEU A 102 11.43 -10.47 -4.18
N ALA A 103 11.98 -9.31 -3.77
CA ALA A 103 13.38 -8.99 -4.03
C ALA A 103 14.37 -9.94 -3.35
N ARG A 104 14.00 -10.52 -2.20
CA ARG A 104 14.79 -11.60 -1.55
C ARG A 104 14.68 -12.91 -2.31
N ILE A 105 13.46 -13.31 -2.71
CA ILE A 105 13.21 -14.54 -3.48
C ILE A 105 13.98 -14.54 -4.80
N LEU A 106 14.08 -13.38 -5.47
CA LEU A 106 14.70 -13.23 -6.77
C LEU A 106 16.16 -12.75 -6.72
N GLU A 107 16.69 -12.42 -5.55
CA GLU A 107 18.00 -11.72 -5.36
C GLU A 107 18.14 -10.49 -6.26
N ALA A 108 17.05 -9.76 -6.41
CA ALA A 108 16.87 -8.73 -7.41
C ALA A 108 17.37 -7.35 -6.96
N ASN A 109 17.64 -6.46 -7.92
CA ASN A 109 17.55 -5.03 -7.74
C ASN A 109 16.11 -4.64 -7.39
N GLN A 110 15.91 -3.44 -6.85
CA GLN A 110 14.57 -2.99 -6.47
C GLN A 110 14.38 -1.51 -6.78
N ILE A 111 13.24 -1.18 -7.40
CA ILE A 111 12.72 0.19 -7.48
C ILE A 111 11.39 0.22 -6.74
N ILE A 112 11.23 1.16 -5.80
CA ILE A 112 9.94 1.43 -5.13
C ILE A 112 9.46 2.80 -5.60
N VAL A 113 8.25 2.86 -6.16
CA VAL A 113 7.67 4.06 -6.73
C VAL A 113 6.57 4.60 -5.82
N GLU A 114 6.71 5.82 -5.35
CA GLU A 114 5.66 6.56 -4.66
C GLU A 114 4.52 6.87 -5.64
N HIS A 115 3.27 6.65 -5.21
CA HIS A 115 2.12 6.95 -6.06
C HIS A 115 1.96 8.47 -6.23
N ARG A 116 1.57 8.92 -7.45
CA ARG A 116 1.22 10.33 -7.68
C ARG A 116 0.20 10.82 -6.66
N TYR A 117 0.27 12.08 -6.26
CA TYR A 117 -0.54 12.77 -5.24
C TYR A 117 -0.23 12.36 -3.79
N PHE A 118 0.80 11.54 -3.54
CA PHE A 118 1.22 11.16 -2.19
C PHE A 118 2.64 11.64 -1.89
N GLY A 119 2.91 11.89 -0.60
CA GLY A 119 4.25 12.21 -0.09
C GLY A 119 4.91 13.38 -0.80
N LYS A 120 6.03 13.13 -1.48
CA LYS A 120 6.75 14.10 -2.30
C LYS A 120 6.25 14.17 -3.74
N SER A 121 5.39 13.24 -4.15
CA SER A 121 4.93 13.07 -5.54
C SER A 121 3.63 13.81 -5.81
N VAL A 122 3.53 15.06 -5.33
CA VAL A 122 2.32 15.89 -5.41
C VAL A 122 2.53 17.03 -6.40
N PRO A 123 1.65 17.16 -7.45
CA PRO A 123 1.67 18.33 -8.31
C PRO A 123 1.45 19.64 -7.55
N GLU A 124 2.14 20.72 -7.93
CA GLU A 124 2.00 22.03 -7.28
C GLU A 124 0.54 22.54 -7.26
N ASN A 125 -0.17 22.32 -8.36
CA ASN A 125 -1.60 22.61 -8.46
C ASN A 125 -2.37 21.29 -8.43
N LEU A 126 -3.13 21.07 -7.35
CA LEU A 126 -3.98 19.89 -7.20
C LEU A 126 -5.17 19.97 -8.16
N ASP A 127 -5.13 19.18 -9.22
CA ASP A 127 -6.28 18.92 -10.09
C ASP A 127 -6.58 17.41 -10.02
N TRP A 128 -7.62 17.06 -9.30
CA TRP A 128 -8.01 15.67 -9.05
C TRP A 128 -8.39 14.88 -10.32
N ASN A 129 -8.67 15.56 -11.44
CA ASN A 129 -8.96 14.91 -12.71
C ASN A 129 -7.77 14.10 -13.26
N TYR A 130 -6.55 14.37 -12.80
CA TYR A 130 -5.34 13.63 -13.19
C TYR A 130 -4.94 12.56 -12.19
N LEU A 131 -5.69 12.36 -11.11
CA LEU A 131 -5.51 11.23 -10.19
C LEU A 131 -6.31 10.01 -10.69
N THR A 132 -5.90 9.46 -11.83
CA THR A 132 -6.53 8.30 -12.44
C THR A 132 -5.59 7.11 -12.52
N VAL A 133 -6.16 5.90 -12.65
CA VAL A 133 -5.36 4.68 -12.81
C VAL A 133 -4.52 4.69 -14.09
N GLU A 134 -5.01 5.30 -15.17
CA GLU A 134 -4.30 5.44 -16.44
C GLU A 134 -3.09 6.37 -16.29
N GLN A 135 -3.26 7.53 -15.65
CA GLN A 135 -2.15 8.46 -15.41
C GLN A 135 -1.07 7.85 -14.52
N ALA A 136 -1.46 7.11 -13.46
CA ALA A 136 -0.51 6.40 -12.62
C ALA A 136 0.22 5.27 -13.37
N ALA A 137 -0.47 4.54 -14.25
CA ALA A 137 0.15 3.52 -15.09
C ALA A 137 1.17 4.13 -16.07
N ASN A 138 0.88 5.32 -16.63
CA ASN A 138 1.81 6.05 -17.50
C ASN A 138 3.07 6.48 -16.73
N ASP A 139 2.94 6.97 -15.47
CA ASP A 139 4.11 7.27 -14.63
C ASP A 139 5.02 6.04 -14.48
N HIS A 140 4.43 4.88 -14.19
CA HIS A 140 5.18 3.64 -14.03
C HIS A 140 5.87 3.20 -15.32
N HIS A 141 5.19 3.34 -16.46
CA HIS A 141 5.75 3.03 -17.75
C HIS A 141 6.99 3.88 -18.08
N GLU A 142 6.91 5.19 -17.90
CA GLU A 142 8.04 6.10 -18.12
C GLU A 142 9.27 5.72 -17.25
N ILE A 143 9.02 5.33 -15.99
CA ILE A 143 10.09 4.88 -15.09
C ILE A 143 10.69 3.55 -15.59
N VAL A 144 9.85 2.59 -16.01
CA VAL A 144 10.30 1.30 -16.53
C VAL A 144 11.16 1.52 -17.78
N GLU A 145 10.70 2.31 -18.74
CA GLU A 145 11.44 2.61 -19.97
C GLU A 145 12.77 3.34 -19.68
N LEU A 146 12.80 4.23 -18.68
CA LEU A 146 14.02 4.91 -18.27
C LEU A 146 15.05 3.91 -17.72
N PHE A 147 14.64 3.06 -16.77
CA PHE A 147 15.56 2.16 -16.08
C PHE A 147 15.88 0.89 -16.86
N LYS A 148 15.08 0.48 -17.83
CA LYS A 148 15.44 -0.60 -18.80
C LYS A 148 16.67 -0.27 -19.64
N LYS A 149 17.03 1.01 -19.78
CA LYS A 149 18.30 1.43 -20.40
C LYS A 149 19.52 0.95 -19.61
N LEU A 150 19.36 0.71 -18.29
CA LEU A 150 20.41 0.24 -17.38
C LEU A 150 20.26 -1.26 -17.04
N TYR A 151 19.03 -1.71 -16.79
CA TYR A 151 18.72 -3.04 -16.27
C TYR A 151 18.01 -3.88 -17.33
N ILE A 152 18.79 -4.69 -18.04
CA ILE A 152 18.33 -5.52 -19.17
C ILE A 152 17.79 -6.90 -18.76
N GLY A 153 17.84 -7.22 -17.44
CA GLY A 153 17.38 -8.49 -16.89
C GLY A 153 15.85 -8.63 -16.88
N LYS A 154 15.36 -9.65 -16.17
CA LYS A 154 13.93 -9.88 -15.97
C LYS A 154 13.31 -8.81 -15.07
N TRP A 155 12.10 -8.38 -15.40
CA TRP A 155 11.34 -7.40 -14.64
C TRP A 155 10.10 -8.02 -14.03
N VAL A 156 9.88 -7.74 -12.75
CA VAL A 156 8.69 -8.20 -12.00
C VAL A 156 8.08 -7.02 -11.28
N ASN A 157 6.82 -6.67 -11.59
CA ASN A 157 6.14 -5.67 -10.78
C ASN A 157 5.36 -6.32 -9.64
N THR A 158 5.22 -5.58 -8.54
CA THR A 158 4.56 -6.04 -7.31
C THR A 158 4.06 -4.87 -6.50
N GLY A 159 3.11 -5.12 -5.62
CA GLY A 159 2.58 -4.17 -4.65
C GLY A 159 1.60 -4.85 -3.71
N VAL A 160 1.26 -4.18 -2.62
CA VAL A 160 0.38 -4.71 -1.57
C VAL A 160 -0.87 -3.85 -1.51
N SER A 161 -2.07 -4.46 -1.38
CA SER A 161 -3.33 -3.75 -1.23
C SER A 161 -3.58 -2.79 -2.41
N LYS A 162 -3.79 -1.51 -2.17
CA LYS A 162 -3.86 -0.49 -3.25
C LYS A 162 -2.60 -0.50 -4.14
N GLY A 163 -1.42 -0.77 -3.59
CA GLY A 163 -0.21 -0.98 -4.39
C GLY A 163 -0.32 -2.20 -5.31
N GLY A 164 -0.96 -3.27 -4.84
CA GLY A 164 -1.31 -4.43 -5.67
C GLY A 164 -2.32 -4.11 -6.77
N GLN A 165 -3.33 -3.27 -6.49
CA GLN A 165 -4.20 -2.71 -7.55
C GLN A 165 -3.38 -1.96 -8.59
N THR A 166 -2.47 -1.07 -8.13
CA THR A 166 -1.59 -0.30 -9.02
C THR A 166 -0.71 -1.21 -9.89
N THR A 167 -0.22 -2.34 -9.33
CA THR A 167 0.46 -3.40 -10.08
C THR A 167 -0.40 -3.93 -11.24
N LEU A 168 -1.69 -4.20 -10.95
CA LEU A 168 -2.63 -4.74 -11.93
C LEU A 168 -2.99 -3.69 -13.01
N TYR A 169 -3.14 -2.42 -12.62
CA TYR A 169 -3.40 -1.34 -13.58
C TYR A 169 -2.21 -1.12 -14.50
N HIS A 170 -0.99 -1.06 -13.96
CA HIS A 170 0.23 -0.98 -14.76
C HIS A 170 0.30 -2.16 -15.75
N ARG A 171 0.06 -3.40 -15.29
CA ARG A 171 0.07 -4.59 -16.16
C ARG A 171 -0.99 -4.56 -17.25
N TYR A 172 -2.17 -3.97 -16.98
CA TYR A 172 -3.24 -3.82 -17.95
C TYR A 172 -2.88 -2.83 -19.07
N PHE A 173 -2.40 -1.64 -18.70
CA PHE A 173 -2.07 -0.58 -19.67
C PHE A 173 -0.78 -0.89 -20.42
N TYR A 174 0.18 -1.53 -19.77
CA TYR A 174 1.52 -1.83 -20.30
C TYR A 174 1.89 -3.32 -20.10
N PRO A 175 1.26 -4.24 -20.85
CA PRO A 175 1.41 -5.69 -20.61
C PRO A 175 2.83 -6.22 -20.90
N HIS A 176 3.67 -5.45 -21.59
CA HIS A 176 5.04 -5.84 -21.96
C HIS A 176 6.13 -5.17 -21.13
N ASP A 177 5.78 -4.32 -20.16
CA ASP A 177 6.75 -3.65 -19.30
C ASP A 177 7.46 -4.62 -18.36
N VAL A 178 6.78 -5.69 -17.97
CA VAL A 178 7.32 -6.68 -17.04
C VAL A 178 7.03 -8.09 -17.50
N ASP A 179 7.89 -9.04 -17.11
CA ASP A 179 7.74 -10.47 -17.45
C ASP A 179 6.66 -11.13 -16.58
N VAL A 180 6.58 -10.74 -15.29
CA VAL A 180 5.68 -11.33 -14.29
C VAL A 180 5.12 -10.22 -13.40
N SER A 181 3.88 -10.39 -12.95
CA SER A 181 3.26 -9.53 -11.91
C SER A 181 2.91 -10.35 -10.68
N VAL A 182 3.18 -9.79 -9.48
CA VAL A 182 2.85 -10.44 -8.21
C VAL A 182 2.11 -9.45 -7.30
N PRO A 183 0.80 -9.22 -7.53
CA PRO A 183 -0.04 -8.41 -6.64
C PRO A 183 -0.39 -9.19 -5.36
N TYR A 184 -0.22 -8.54 -4.21
CA TYR A 184 -0.60 -9.08 -2.89
C TYR A 184 -1.88 -8.40 -2.43
N VAL A 185 -2.86 -9.18 -2.00
CA VAL A 185 -4.13 -8.76 -1.39
C VAL A 185 -4.80 -7.58 -2.12
N ALA A 186 -4.76 -7.64 -3.45
CA ALA A 186 -5.17 -6.57 -4.36
C ALA A 186 -6.66 -6.69 -4.73
N PRO A 187 -7.55 -5.83 -4.23
CA PRO A 187 -8.96 -5.85 -4.61
C PRO A 187 -9.17 -5.24 -6.01
N ILE A 188 -10.23 -5.66 -6.69
CA ILE A 188 -10.77 -5.00 -7.89
C ILE A 188 -12.25 -4.73 -7.64
N ASN A 189 -12.58 -3.52 -7.19
CA ASN A 189 -13.97 -3.14 -6.98
C ASN A 189 -14.62 -2.72 -8.31
N LEU A 190 -15.92 -2.95 -8.42
CA LEU A 190 -16.70 -2.71 -9.63
C LEU A 190 -17.87 -1.75 -9.41
N ALA A 191 -18.02 -1.25 -8.21
CA ALA A 191 -18.99 -0.25 -7.81
C ALA A 191 -18.34 0.75 -6.84
N GLN A 192 -18.92 1.95 -6.72
CA GLN A 192 -18.46 2.96 -5.77
C GLN A 192 -18.41 2.40 -4.34
N GLU A 193 -19.44 1.65 -3.98
CA GLU A 193 -19.53 0.81 -2.80
C GLU A 193 -19.87 -0.60 -3.23
N ASP A 194 -18.86 -1.47 -3.25
CA ASP A 194 -19.00 -2.79 -3.85
C ASP A 194 -19.80 -3.74 -2.95
N PRO A 195 -20.97 -4.21 -3.40
CA PRO A 195 -21.85 -5.05 -2.58
C PRO A 195 -21.25 -6.42 -2.24
N ARG A 196 -20.22 -6.88 -2.93
CA ARG A 196 -19.53 -8.13 -2.61
C ARG A 196 -18.88 -8.09 -1.23
N ILE A 197 -18.52 -6.90 -0.73
CA ILE A 197 -18.00 -6.72 0.64
C ILE A 197 -19.06 -7.11 1.67
N TYR A 198 -20.29 -6.63 1.52
CA TYR A 198 -21.40 -7.01 2.45
C TYR A 198 -21.66 -8.52 2.43
N MET A 199 -21.71 -9.11 1.24
CA MET A 199 -21.91 -10.56 1.09
C MET A 199 -20.80 -11.35 1.77
N PHE A 200 -19.56 -10.91 1.64
CA PHE A 200 -18.40 -11.53 2.28
C PHE A 200 -18.49 -11.44 3.81
N LEU A 201 -18.73 -10.25 4.36
CA LEU A 201 -18.83 -10.02 5.80
C LEU A 201 -19.97 -10.85 6.43
N ASN A 202 -21.03 -11.13 5.68
CA ASN A 202 -22.12 -11.99 6.09
C ASN A 202 -21.83 -13.50 5.99
N SER A 203 -20.67 -13.89 5.40
CA SER A 203 -20.34 -15.32 5.17
C SER A 203 -18.97 -15.73 5.69
N VAL A 204 -18.05 -14.81 5.96
CA VAL A 204 -16.68 -15.10 6.40
C VAL A 204 -16.64 -15.68 7.81
N GLY A 205 -15.74 -16.62 8.07
CA GLY A 205 -15.60 -17.30 9.37
C GLY A 205 -16.81 -18.17 9.73
N THR A 206 -17.06 -18.33 11.03
CA THR A 206 -18.23 -19.06 11.55
C THR A 206 -19.38 -18.11 11.84
N GLU A 207 -20.61 -18.60 11.81
CA GLU A 207 -21.79 -17.82 12.20
C GLU A 207 -21.67 -17.30 13.65
N GLU A 208 -21.19 -18.16 14.55
CA GLU A 208 -20.95 -17.79 15.96
C GLU A 208 -20.00 -16.59 16.07
N CYS A 209 -18.92 -16.56 15.28
CA CYS A 209 -17.98 -15.45 15.28
C CYS A 209 -18.63 -14.15 14.79
N ARG A 210 -19.40 -14.21 13.71
CA ARG A 210 -20.13 -13.05 13.18
C ARG A 210 -21.15 -12.49 14.17
N GLU A 211 -21.86 -13.38 14.88
CA GLU A 211 -22.78 -12.96 15.95
C GLU A 211 -22.04 -12.34 17.15
N LYS A 212 -20.88 -12.88 17.55
CA LYS A 212 -20.05 -12.25 18.58
C LYS A 212 -19.60 -10.85 18.18
N ILE A 213 -19.14 -10.67 16.92
CA ILE A 213 -18.75 -9.36 16.36
C ILE A 213 -19.93 -8.38 16.48
N LYS A 214 -21.11 -8.75 16.00
CA LYS A 214 -22.32 -7.92 16.04
C LYS A 214 -22.73 -7.57 17.47
N ASN A 215 -22.73 -8.56 18.37
CA ASN A 215 -23.10 -8.35 19.78
C ASN A 215 -22.10 -7.42 20.50
N PHE A 216 -20.81 -7.54 20.22
CA PHE A 216 -19.78 -6.62 20.69
C PHE A 216 -20.02 -5.19 20.20
N GLN A 217 -20.28 -4.98 18.89
CA GLN A 217 -20.58 -3.67 18.32
C GLN A 217 -21.82 -3.04 18.99
N ARG A 218 -22.88 -3.80 19.20
CA ARG A 218 -24.07 -3.32 19.90
C ARG A 218 -23.81 -2.98 21.37
N ALA A 219 -23.05 -3.82 22.09
CA ALA A 219 -22.66 -3.57 23.48
C ALA A 219 -21.82 -2.29 23.61
N PHE A 220 -20.90 -2.06 22.66
CA PHE A 220 -20.10 -0.84 22.62
C PHE A 220 -20.96 0.43 22.49
N LEU A 221 -21.90 0.45 21.53
CA LEU A 221 -22.84 1.56 21.34
C LEU A 221 -23.81 1.73 22.52
N SER A 222 -24.24 0.64 23.17
CA SER A 222 -25.14 0.69 24.32
C SER A 222 -24.52 1.34 25.56
N LYS A 223 -23.19 1.40 25.63
CA LYS A 223 -22.41 2.09 26.68
C LYS A 223 -21.81 3.42 26.19
N ARG A 224 -22.52 4.10 25.28
CA ARG A 224 -22.08 5.31 24.56
C ARG A 224 -21.42 6.35 25.46
N ASP A 225 -22.08 6.76 26.53
CA ASP A 225 -21.56 7.82 27.41
C ASP A 225 -20.25 7.43 28.11
N GLU A 226 -20.14 6.17 28.53
CA GLU A 226 -18.94 5.66 29.19
C GLU A 226 -17.77 5.56 28.20
N VAL A 227 -17.98 4.97 27.01
CA VAL A 227 -16.92 4.82 25.99
C VAL A 227 -16.52 6.17 25.39
N ARG A 228 -17.48 7.13 25.25
CA ARG A 228 -17.19 8.51 24.84
C ARG A 228 -16.24 9.21 25.83
N ASN A 229 -16.47 9.07 27.12
CA ASN A 229 -15.58 9.65 28.13
C ASN A 229 -14.17 9.05 28.05
N LEU A 230 -14.01 7.77 27.74
CA LEU A 230 -12.72 7.13 27.52
C LEU A 230 -12.03 7.66 26.24
N LEU A 231 -12.79 7.81 25.16
CA LEU A 231 -12.29 8.39 23.92
C LEU A 231 -11.82 9.84 24.09
N MET A 232 -12.61 10.66 24.81
CA MET A 232 -12.24 12.06 25.14
C MET A 232 -10.96 12.12 25.95
N LYS A 233 -10.82 11.24 26.95
CA LYS A 233 -9.61 11.15 27.77
C LYS A 233 -8.37 10.77 26.93
N ASP A 234 -8.48 9.79 26.04
CA ASP A 234 -7.40 9.40 25.15
C ASP A 234 -7.04 10.53 24.17
N ALA A 235 -8.04 11.24 23.64
CA ALA A 235 -7.85 12.39 22.78
C ALA A 235 -7.08 13.53 23.49
N GLU A 236 -7.46 13.84 24.71
CA GLU A 236 -6.79 14.86 25.53
C GLU A 236 -5.34 14.47 25.83
N GLN A 237 -5.12 13.24 26.33
CA GLN A 237 -3.79 12.73 26.68
C GLN A 237 -2.85 12.61 25.46
N GLY A 238 -3.38 12.15 24.33
CA GLY A 238 -2.64 11.98 23.09
C GLY A 238 -2.56 13.23 22.21
N GLN A 239 -3.21 14.34 22.62
CA GLN A 239 -3.38 15.54 21.79
C GLN A 239 -3.96 15.23 20.40
N ILE A 240 -4.89 14.25 20.35
CA ILE A 240 -5.50 13.78 19.12
C ILE A 240 -6.62 14.74 18.70
N ARG A 241 -6.61 15.17 17.44
CA ARG A 241 -7.71 15.92 16.82
C ARG A 241 -8.45 15.00 15.87
N PHE A 242 -9.69 14.67 16.21
CA PHE A 242 -10.56 13.91 15.34
C PHE A 242 -11.14 14.79 14.23
N ALA A 243 -11.47 14.17 13.10
CA ALA A 243 -12.08 14.84 11.94
C ALA A 243 -13.57 15.16 12.17
N TRP A 244 -14.19 14.50 13.13
CA TRP A 244 -15.60 14.62 13.51
C TRP A 244 -15.74 14.69 15.04
N ASP A 245 -16.93 14.97 15.52
CA ASP A 245 -17.19 14.92 16.95
C ASP A 245 -17.11 13.48 17.51
N TYR A 246 -17.10 13.36 18.83
CA TYR A 246 -16.82 12.09 19.49
C TYR A 246 -17.92 11.04 19.27
N ASP A 247 -19.19 11.44 19.17
CA ASP A 247 -20.29 10.51 18.97
C ASP A 247 -20.25 9.94 17.55
N PHE A 248 -19.97 10.78 16.55
CA PHE A 248 -19.73 10.32 15.18
C PHE A 248 -18.54 9.35 15.11
N VAL A 249 -17.42 9.66 15.76
CA VAL A 249 -16.23 8.79 15.78
C VAL A 249 -16.55 7.44 16.40
N LEU A 250 -17.31 7.38 17.48
CA LEU A 250 -17.73 6.11 18.11
C LEU A 250 -18.59 5.28 17.18
N GLU A 251 -19.55 5.87 16.50
CA GLU A 251 -20.39 5.18 15.54
C GLU A 251 -19.57 4.68 14.35
N TYR A 252 -18.67 5.52 13.84
CA TYR A 252 -17.78 5.15 12.75
C TYR A 252 -16.85 3.99 13.16
N MET A 253 -16.20 4.04 14.32
CA MET A 253 -15.40 2.93 14.86
C MET A 253 -16.22 1.64 14.94
N THR A 254 -17.47 1.75 15.38
CA THR A 254 -18.37 0.59 15.50
C THR A 254 -18.67 -0.02 14.14
N LEU A 255 -19.02 0.79 13.16
CA LEU A 255 -19.36 0.31 11.81
C LEU A 255 -18.14 -0.30 11.10
N GLU A 256 -16.96 0.29 11.29
CA GLU A 256 -15.70 -0.20 10.74
C GLU A 256 -15.24 -1.52 11.38
N TYR A 257 -15.65 -1.82 12.61
CA TYR A 257 -15.09 -2.93 13.40
C TYR A 257 -15.15 -4.28 12.68
N SER A 258 -16.28 -4.65 12.08
CA SER A 258 -16.41 -5.94 11.39
C SER A 258 -15.48 -6.07 10.19
N PHE A 259 -15.30 -4.97 9.44
CA PHE A 259 -14.38 -4.90 8.30
C PHE A 259 -12.93 -5.04 8.76
N ALA A 260 -12.52 -4.21 9.73
CA ALA A 260 -11.17 -4.19 10.28
C ALA A 260 -10.77 -5.50 10.97
N PHE A 261 -11.72 -6.14 11.69
CA PHE A 261 -11.51 -7.43 12.36
C PHE A 261 -11.01 -8.49 11.37
N TRP A 262 -11.69 -8.66 10.26
CA TRP A 262 -11.33 -9.64 9.24
C TRP A 262 -10.14 -9.19 8.38
N GLN A 263 -10.06 -7.91 8.07
CA GLN A 263 -8.93 -7.37 7.30
C GLN A 263 -7.61 -7.59 8.03
N TRP A 264 -7.51 -7.18 9.27
CA TRP A 264 -6.23 -7.24 9.99
C TRP A 264 -5.93 -8.59 10.61
N GLY A 265 -6.94 -9.32 11.06
CA GLY A 265 -6.79 -10.65 11.65
C GLY A 265 -5.90 -10.68 12.90
N GLN A 266 -5.77 -9.55 13.60
CA GLN A 266 -4.97 -9.42 14.82
C GLN A 266 -5.69 -9.95 16.04
N THR A 267 -7.02 -9.91 16.00
CA THR A 267 -7.92 -10.39 17.06
C THR A 267 -8.60 -11.67 16.62
N LYS A 268 -8.76 -12.63 17.53
CA LYS A 268 -9.49 -13.86 17.27
C LYS A 268 -10.90 -13.79 17.85
N CYS A 269 -11.80 -14.65 17.37
CA CYS A 269 -13.18 -14.69 17.82
C CYS A 269 -13.32 -14.99 19.33
N GLU A 270 -12.42 -15.80 19.88
CA GLU A 270 -12.38 -16.10 21.31
C GLU A 270 -11.96 -14.92 22.16
N ASP A 271 -11.24 -13.93 21.59
CA ASP A 271 -10.75 -12.75 22.31
C ASP A 271 -11.77 -11.59 22.32
N ILE A 272 -12.88 -11.72 21.60
CA ILE A 272 -13.95 -10.70 21.58
C ILE A 272 -14.61 -10.66 22.96
N PRO A 273 -14.65 -9.50 23.65
CA PRO A 273 -15.28 -9.37 24.95
C PRO A 273 -16.77 -9.72 24.93
N GLU A 274 -17.27 -10.28 26.03
CA GLU A 274 -18.70 -10.54 26.19
C GLU A 274 -19.48 -9.21 26.31
N PRO A 275 -20.76 -9.15 25.91
CA PRO A 275 -21.55 -7.91 25.87
C PRO A 275 -21.72 -7.20 27.22
N ASP A 276 -21.64 -7.91 28.33
CA ASP A 276 -21.74 -7.36 29.70
C ASP A 276 -20.43 -6.84 30.27
N ALA A 277 -19.30 -6.97 29.54
CA ALA A 277 -18.02 -6.45 29.93
C ALA A 277 -18.06 -4.94 30.21
N SER A 278 -17.12 -4.46 31.04
CA SER A 278 -17.04 -3.01 31.34
C SER A 278 -16.75 -2.18 30.09
N ALA A 279 -17.18 -0.92 30.10
CA ALA A 279 -16.91 0.03 29.02
C ALA A 279 -15.41 0.14 28.69
N GLU A 280 -14.55 0.08 29.70
CA GLU A 280 -13.09 0.12 29.51
C GLU A 280 -12.56 -1.10 28.75
N VAL A 281 -13.07 -2.31 29.03
CA VAL A 281 -12.69 -3.53 28.32
C VAL A 281 -13.16 -3.46 26.86
N LEU A 282 -14.42 -3.06 26.63
CA LEU A 282 -14.96 -2.89 25.28
C LEU A 282 -14.17 -1.84 24.48
N TYR A 283 -13.89 -0.68 25.09
CA TYR A 283 -13.17 0.40 24.44
C TYR A 283 -11.73 0.02 24.08
N ASN A 284 -11.01 -0.64 24.99
CA ASN A 284 -9.64 -1.06 24.71
C ASN A 284 -9.57 -2.11 23.60
N HIS A 285 -10.53 -3.03 23.54
CA HIS A 285 -10.63 -4.01 22.47
C HIS A 285 -10.96 -3.33 21.12
N MET A 286 -11.94 -2.43 21.10
CA MET A 286 -12.28 -1.63 19.90
C MET A 286 -11.08 -0.88 19.36
N LYS A 287 -10.35 -0.17 20.22
CA LYS A 287 -9.17 0.61 19.87
C LYS A 287 -8.01 -0.25 19.34
N ALA A 288 -7.85 -1.47 19.83
CA ALA A 288 -6.85 -2.41 19.34
C ALA A 288 -7.13 -2.89 17.91
N SER A 289 -8.41 -3.02 17.56
CA SER A 289 -8.85 -3.43 16.20
C SER A 289 -8.94 -2.23 15.25
N ASN A 290 -9.31 -1.05 15.76
CA ASN A 290 -9.49 0.20 15.01
C ASN A 290 -8.61 1.31 15.61
N PRO A 291 -7.34 1.45 15.20
CA PRO A 291 -6.44 2.49 15.70
C PRO A 291 -7.02 3.89 15.51
N LEU A 292 -7.02 4.70 16.58
CA LEU A 292 -7.61 6.04 16.60
C LEU A 292 -7.08 6.98 15.51
N TYR A 293 -5.86 6.73 15.03
CA TYR A 293 -5.24 7.50 13.94
C TYR A 293 -6.15 7.62 12.71
N PHE A 294 -6.86 6.55 12.32
CA PHE A 294 -7.69 6.56 11.12
C PHE A 294 -8.90 7.50 11.18
N PHE A 295 -9.24 8.03 12.36
CA PHE A 295 -10.35 8.95 12.56
C PHE A 295 -9.88 10.40 12.77
N THR A 296 -8.59 10.69 12.63
CA THR A 296 -7.99 12.01 12.87
C THR A 296 -8.03 12.92 11.64
N GLU A 297 -7.99 14.25 11.86
CA GLU A 297 -7.78 15.22 10.79
C GLU A 297 -6.51 14.95 9.97
N GLN A 298 -5.46 14.44 10.63
CA GLN A 298 -4.21 14.12 9.94
C GLN A 298 -4.38 12.94 8.98
N ALA A 299 -5.06 11.87 9.42
CA ALA A 299 -5.34 10.73 8.55
C ALA A 299 -6.22 11.13 7.36
N MET A 300 -7.21 12.02 7.58
CA MET A 300 -8.04 12.52 6.46
C MET A 300 -7.20 13.24 5.40
N LYS A 301 -6.18 14.01 5.82
CA LYS A 301 -5.25 14.67 4.89
C LYS A 301 -4.32 13.66 4.18
N ASP A 302 -3.76 12.72 4.95
CA ASP A 302 -2.80 11.74 4.42
C ASP A 302 -3.44 10.77 3.41
N PHE A 303 -4.72 10.42 3.62
CA PHE A 303 -5.47 9.51 2.78
C PHE A 303 -6.45 10.19 1.80
N ALA A 304 -6.58 11.52 1.81
CA ALA A 304 -7.48 12.23 0.89
C ALA A 304 -7.30 11.79 -0.58
N PRO A 305 -6.07 11.68 -1.13
CA PRO A 305 -5.91 11.23 -2.52
C PRO A 305 -6.41 9.81 -2.75
N PHE A 306 -6.31 8.94 -1.74
CA PHE A 306 -6.87 7.59 -1.82
C PHE A 306 -8.39 7.63 -1.90
N TYR A 307 -9.04 8.35 -0.98
CA TYR A 307 -10.50 8.43 -0.96
C TYR A 307 -11.06 9.09 -2.22
N VAL A 308 -10.39 10.14 -2.71
CA VAL A 308 -10.76 10.78 -3.99
C VAL A 308 -10.71 9.75 -5.13
N GLN A 309 -9.62 9.01 -5.27
CA GLN A 309 -9.49 8.01 -6.34
C GLN A 309 -10.48 6.84 -6.14
N ALA A 310 -10.73 6.42 -4.89
CA ALA A 310 -11.67 5.36 -4.55
C ALA A 310 -13.10 5.72 -4.97
N TYR A 311 -13.57 6.90 -4.61
CA TYR A 311 -14.94 7.33 -4.86
C TYR A 311 -15.18 7.89 -6.27
N ASN A 312 -14.11 8.23 -7.00
CA ASN A 312 -14.23 8.72 -8.38
C ASN A 312 -14.00 7.59 -9.41
N GLU A 313 -13.18 6.56 -9.13
CA GLU A 313 -12.81 5.59 -10.16
C GLU A 313 -12.67 4.14 -9.68
N ILE A 314 -11.89 3.86 -8.60
CA ILE A 314 -11.49 2.48 -8.27
C ILE A 314 -12.49 1.72 -7.40
N GLY A 315 -13.47 2.39 -6.83
CA GLY A 315 -14.46 1.79 -5.93
C GLY A 315 -13.95 1.56 -4.50
N TYR A 316 -14.90 1.46 -3.58
CA TYR A 316 -14.65 1.28 -2.15
C TYR A 316 -15.70 0.37 -1.50
N TYR A 317 -16.07 0.63 -0.26
CA TYR A 317 -17.14 -0.02 0.48
C TYR A 317 -17.90 0.99 1.34
N GLY A 318 -19.07 0.59 1.79
CA GLY A 318 -19.86 1.27 2.81
C GLY A 318 -20.27 0.30 3.90
N TYR A 319 -21.18 0.70 4.76
CA TYR A 319 -21.63 -0.05 5.92
C TYR A 319 -23.11 -0.44 5.87
N ASP A 320 -23.45 -1.63 6.35
CA ASP A 320 -24.83 -2.00 6.65
C ASP A 320 -25.22 -1.44 8.03
N LEU A 321 -26.08 -0.43 8.04
CA LEU A 321 -26.56 0.21 9.27
C LEU A 321 -27.69 -0.60 9.93
N SER A 322 -28.30 -1.54 9.22
CA SER A 322 -29.53 -2.21 9.67
C SER A 322 -29.41 -2.90 11.04
N PRO A 323 -28.26 -3.49 11.45
CA PRO A 323 -28.12 -4.10 12.75
C PRO A 323 -28.02 -3.11 13.93
N PHE A 324 -27.84 -1.80 13.64
CA PHE A 324 -27.51 -0.78 14.64
C PHE A 324 -28.42 0.44 14.63
N LYS A 325 -29.44 0.48 13.77
CA LYS A 325 -30.35 1.63 13.57
C LYS A 325 -30.96 2.19 14.85
N ASP A 326 -31.22 1.33 15.83
CA ASP A 326 -31.78 1.69 17.12
C ASP A 326 -30.77 2.34 18.07
N LEU A 327 -29.48 2.31 17.73
CA LEU A 327 -28.35 2.82 18.55
C LEU A 327 -27.57 3.94 17.87
N LEU A 328 -27.72 4.12 16.55
CA LEU A 328 -27.06 5.19 15.80
C LEU A 328 -27.84 6.52 15.99
N THR A 329 -27.11 7.61 16.14
CA THR A 329 -27.64 8.97 16.33
C THR A 329 -27.02 9.98 15.36
N GLU A 330 -25.81 9.72 14.86
CA GLU A 330 -25.03 10.63 14.03
C GLU A 330 -24.92 10.15 12.58
N ILE A 331 -24.78 8.84 12.36
CA ILE A 331 -24.58 8.27 11.03
C ILE A 331 -25.92 7.76 10.49
N GLU A 332 -26.45 8.48 9.52
CA GLU A 332 -27.71 8.16 8.83
C GLU A 332 -27.49 7.39 7.52
N ASP A 333 -26.32 7.55 6.89
CA ASP A 333 -25.93 6.90 5.65
C ASP A 333 -24.67 6.06 5.86
N GLY A 334 -24.71 4.81 5.39
CA GLY A 334 -23.56 3.89 5.47
C GLY A 334 -22.44 4.17 4.47
N SER A 335 -22.54 5.21 3.68
CA SER A 335 -21.52 5.59 2.69
C SER A 335 -20.28 6.19 3.37
N ASN A 336 -19.11 5.86 2.84
CA ASN A 336 -17.84 6.49 3.22
C ASN A 336 -17.51 7.74 2.35
N ILE A 337 -18.48 8.27 1.59
CA ILE A 337 -18.28 9.47 0.74
C ILE A 337 -17.85 10.70 1.55
N MET A 338 -18.16 10.74 2.86
CA MET A 338 -17.72 11.81 3.75
C MET A 338 -16.20 11.91 3.91
N LEU A 339 -15.45 10.84 3.55
CA LEU A 339 -13.99 10.86 3.53
C LEU A 339 -13.40 11.65 2.34
N VAL A 340 -14.22 11.93 1.32
CA VAL A 340 -13.80 12.66 0.13
C VAL A 340 -14.05 14.15 0.31
N PRO A 341 -13.04 15.02 0.16
CA PRO A 341 -13.26 16.47 0.15
C PRO A 341 -14.33 16.87 -0.87
N GLU A 342 -15.29 17.68 -0.49
CA GLU A 342 -16.42 18.06 -1.38
C GLU A 342 -15.96 18.61 -2.72
N SER A 343 -14.91 19.42 -2.73
CA SER A 343 -14.33 20.01 -3.95
C SER A 343 -13.69 18.98 -4.89
N ALA A 344 -13.48 17.75 -4.41
CA ALA A 344 -12.86 16.65 -5.16
C ALA A 344 -13.87 15.59 -5.62
N ARG A 345 -15.14 15.70 -5.22
CA ARG A 345 -16.21 14.77 -5.63
C ARG A 345 -16.60 15.00 -7.08
N ILE A 346 -16.52 13.93 -7.86
CA ILE A 346 -17.03 13.89 -9.25
C ILE A 346 -17.94 12.67 -9.39
N GLU A 347 -18.65 12.56 -10.50
CA GLU A 347 -19.45 11.39 -10.80
C GLU A 347 -18.56 10.14 -10.89
N TYR A 348 -18.92 9.10 -10.15
CA TYR A 348 -18.19 7.82 -10.13
C TYR A 348 -18.22 7.15 -11.51
N ASN A 349 -17.06 6.75 -12.00
CA ASN A 349 -16.95 6.07 -13.29
C ASN A 349 -16.14 4.77 -13.17
N CYS A 350 -16.84 3.64 -13.11
CA CYS A 350 -16.22 2.32 -13.02
C CYS A 350 -15.75 1.74 -14.37
N SER A 351 -15.85 2.45 -15.47
CA SER A 351 -15.56 1.90 -16.81
C SER A 351 -14.14 1.38 -16.95
N SER A 352 -13.15 2.05 -16.34
CA SER A 352 -11.77 1.59 -16.27
C SER A 352 -11.67 0.26 -15.51
N MET A 353 -12.31 0.18 -14.36
CA MET A 353 -12.29 -1.03 -13.52
C MET A 353 -12.95 -2.23 -14.19
N GLN A 354 -14.07 -2.02 -14.89
CA GLN A 354 -14.73 -3.07 -15.66
C GLN A 354 -13.84 -3.62 -16.79
N LYS A 355 -13.12 -2.73 -17.51
CA LYS A 355 -12.18 -3.13 -18.57
C LYS A 355 -11.00 -3.89 -18.01
N VAL A 356 -10.38 -3.37 -16.94
CA VAL A 356 -9.27 -4.04 -16.23
C VAL A 356 -9.70 -5.42 -15.74
N ASN A 357 -10.82 -5.52 -15.03
CA ASN A 357 -11.32 -6.79 -14.51
C ASN A 357 -11.58 -7.81 -15.62
N LYS A 358 -12.23 -7.40 -16.72
CA LYS A 358 -12.49 -8.27 -17.86
C LYS A 358 -11.18 -8.82 -18.49
N TRP A 359 -10.18 -7.95 -18.63
CA TRP A 359 -8.88 -8.34 -19.17
C TRP A 359 -8.14 -9.29 -18.21
N LEU A 360 -8.11 -8.99 -16.92
CA LEU A 360 -7.49 -9.84 -15.89
C LEU A 360 -8.11 -11.25 -15.85
N GLN A 361 -9.41 -11.36 -16.09
CA GLN A 361 -10.12 -12.63 -16.05
C GLN A 361 -9.83 -13.53 -17.25
N LYS A 362 -9.54 -12.95 -18.43
CA LYS A 362 -9.54 -13.68 -19.69
C LYS A 362 -8.22 -13.67 -20.45
N GLU A 363 -7.50 -12.54 -20.42
CA GLU A 363 -6.39 -12.26 -21.35
C GLU A 363 -5.03 -12.16 -20.64
N ALA A 364 -5.05 -11.70 -19.37
CA ALA A 364 -3.83 -11.50 -18.60
C ALA A 364 -3.07 -12.81 -18.39
N SER A 365 -1.75 -12.76 -18.50
CA SER A 365 -0.89 -13.91 -18.27
C SER A 365 0.31 -13.56 -17.39
N ASN A 366 0.92 -14.60 -16.79
CA ASN A 366 2.06 -14.47 -15.89
C ASN A 366 1.77 -13.54 -14.69
N ILE A 367 0.57 -13.66 -14.13
CA ILE A 367 0.20 -12.96 -12.89
C ILE A 367 0.00 -13.98 -11.77
N LEU A 368 0.77 -13.84 -10.69
CA LEU A 368 0.66 -14.62 -9.47
C LEU A 368 -0.09 -13.79 -8.43
N TYR A 369 -1.36 -14.05 -8.24
CA TYR A 369 -2.19 -13.39 -7.24
C TYR A 369 -2.03 -14.06 -5.88
N ILE A 370 -1.79 -13.27 -4.83
CA ILE A 370 -1.66 -13.73 -3.44
C ILE A 370 -2.77 -13.08 -2.61
N TYR A 371 -3.62 -13.89 -1.97
CA TYR A 371 -4.76 -13.40 -1.16
C TYR A 371 -4.84 -14.11 0.19
N GLY A 372 -5.44 -13.44 1.18
CA GLY A 372 -5.87 -14.02 2.44
C GLY A 372 -7.34 -14.42 2.39
N GLY A 373 -7.68 -15.63 2.81
CA GLY A 373 -9.04 -16.17 2.71
C GLY A 373 -10.05 -15.46 3.63
N ASN A 374 -9.58 -14.92 4.76
CA ASN A 374 -10.42 -14.16 5.71
C ASN A 374 -10.32 -12.64 5.53
N ASP A 375 -9.39 -12.17 4.70
CA ASP A 375 -9.25 -10.75 4.39
C ASP A 375 -10.53 -10.21 3.76
N THR A 376 -11.10 -9.15 4.32
CA THR A 376 -12.33 -8.53 3.79
C THR A 376 -12.17 -8.13 2.31
N TRP A 377 -10.99 -7.68 1.91
CA TRP A 377 -10.68 -7.35 0.52
C TRP A 377 -10.63 -8.56 -0.43
N ASN A 378 -10.59 -9.79 0.10
CA ASN A 378 -10.75 -11.00 -0.72
C ASN A 378 -12.13 -11.09 -1.38
N ALA A 379 -13.14 -10.41 -0.84
CA ALA A 379 -14.47 -10.28 -1.45
C ALA A 379 -14.41 -9.78 -2.89
N THR A 380 -13.48 -8.89 -3.16
CA THR A 380 -13.30 -8.26 -4.47
C THR A 380 -12.01 -8.71 -5.17
N SER A 381 -11.45 -9.87 -4.75
CA SER A 381 -10.30 -10.48 -5.41
C SER A 381 -10.60 -10.86 -6.86
N VAL A 382 -9.58 -10.80 -7.72
CA VAL A 382 -9.71 -11.20 -9.13
C VAL A 382 -10.20 -12.63 -9.24
N GLN A 383 -11.21 -12.87 -10.09
CA GLN A 383 -11.70 -14.19 -10.42
C GLN A 383 -11.15 -14.61 -11.78
N LEU A 384 -10.43 -15.72 -11.84
CA LEU A 384 -9.90 -16.29 -13.09
C LEU A 384 -11.01 -17.12 -13.77
N LEU A 385 -11.50 -16.67 -14.91
CA LEU A 385 -12.59 -17.32 -15.66
C LEU A 385 -12.13 -17.92 -16.99
N GLY A 386 -10.90 -17.62 -17.41
CA GLY A 386 -10.37 -18.07 -18.69
C GLY A 386 -9.19 -19.02 -18.50
N GLU A 387 -8.73 -19.59 -19.62
CA GLU A 387 -7.51 -20.40 -19.70
C GLU A 387 -6.28 -19.49 -19.90
N ASN A 388 -6.10 -18.54 -19.01
CA ASN A 388 -4.90 -17.70 -19.01
C ASN A 388 -3.79 -18.33 -18.17
N ASN A 389 -2.54 -17.97 -18.48
CA ASN A 389 -1.37 -18.47 -17.74
C ASN A 389 -1.14 -17.64 -16.47
N SER A 390 -2.14 -17.63 -15.57
CA SER A 390 -2.08 -16.95 -14.26
C SER A 390 -2.38 -17.93 -13.13
N LEU A 391 -1.90 -17.62 -11.92
CA LEU A 391 -2.09 -18.45 -10.73
C LEU A 391 -2.66 -17.59 -9.61
N LYS A 392 -3.77 -18.05 -9.00
CA LYS A 392 -4.36 -17.42 -7.81
C LYS A 392 -4.17 -18.33 -6.60
N MET A 393 -3.49 -17.81 -5.59
CA MET A 393 -3.24 -18.48 -4.32
C MET A 393 -3.99 -17.76 -3.22
N VAL A 394 -4.82 -18.48 -2.47
CA VAL A 394 -5.63 -17.95 -1.36
C VAL A 394 -5.28 -18.73 -0.09
N LYS A 395 -4.59 -18.09 0.84
CA LYS A 395 -4.26 -18.74 2.12
C LYS A 395 -5.49 -18.86 2.99
N LYS A 396 -5.91 -20.09 3.28
CA LYS A 396 -7.03 -20.36 4.18
C LYS A 396 -6.80 -19.69 5.55
N GLY A 397 -7.76 -18.91 6.02
CA GLY A 397 -7.67 -18.16 7.28
C GLY A 397 -6.69 -16.98 7.27
N GLY A 398 -6.03 -16.70 6.14
CA GLY A 398 -5.12 -15.56 6.00
C GLY A 398 -5.89 -14.23 5.99
N ALA A 399 -5.28 -13.18 6.54
CA ALA A 399 -5.77 -11.80 6.57
C ALA A 399 -5.02 -10.91 5.56
N HIS A 400 -5.15 -9.60 5.64
CA HIS A 400 -4.54 -8.62 4.72
C HIS A 400 -3.00 -8.60 4.71
N GLY A 401 -2.36 -9.19 5.72
CA GLY A 401 -0.91 -9.39 5.78
C GLY A 401 -0.41 -10.63 5.04
N THR A 402 -1.26 -11.35 4.32
CA THR A 402 -0.89 -12.58 3.60
C THR A 402 0.15 -12.31 2.52
N SER A 403 1.23 -13.09 2.53
CA SER A 403 2.33 -13.02 1.58
C SER A 403 2.79 -14.42 1.18
N ILE A 404 3.81 -14.56 0.32
CA ILE A 404 4.33 -15.88 -0.09
C ILE A 404 4.80 -16.69 1.12
N ARG A 405 5.40 -16.02 2.13
CA ARG A 405 5.84 -16.70 3.36
C ARG A 405 4.69 -17.29 4.20
N SER A 406 3.47 -16.82 3.99
CA SER A 406 2.29 -17.34 4.70
C SER A 406 1.88 -18.74 4.25
N PHE A 407 2.33 -19.17 3.07
CA PHE A 407 2.09 -20.51 2.55
C PHE A 407 3.15 -21.49 3.02
N ASP A 408 2.84 -22.75 2.99
CA ASP A 408 3.74 -23.86 3.37
C ASP A 408 3.52 -25.07 2.45
N GLY A 409 4.39 -26.08 2.58
CA GLY A 409 4.29 -27.34 1.86
C GLY A 409 4.17 -27.18 0.34
N GLU A 410 3.23 -27.92 -0.25
CA GLU A 410 3.00 -27.97 -1.71
C GLU A 410 2.53 -26.62 -2.28
N GLU A 411 1.74 -25.83 -1.51
CA GLU A 411 1.28 -24.51 -1.94
C GLU A 411 2.46 -23.56 -2.17
N LYS A 412 3.38 -23.53 -1.22
CA LYS A 412 4.59 -22.69 -1.30
C LYS A 412 5.51 -23.12 -2.44
N GLU A 413 5.70 -24.43 -2.61
CA GLU A 413 6.49 -24.98 -3.70
C GLU A 413 5.88 -24.68 -5.08
N LEU A 414 4.55 -24.73 -5.21
CA LEU A 414 3.85 -24.34 -6.43
C LEU A 414 4.13 -22.88 -6.79
N ILE A 415 4.12 -21.97 -5.80
CA ILE A 415 4.44 -20.54 -6.01
C ILE A 415 5.87 -20.40 -6.57
N TYR A 416 6.86 -21.00 -5.92
CA TYR A 416 8.26 -20.90 -6.37
C TYR A 416 8.51 -21.51 -7.73
N THR A 417 7.93 -22.69 -7.98
CA THR A 417 8.05 -23.37 -9.27
C THR A 417 7.41 -22.55 -10.40
N THR A 418 6.26 -21.95 -10.14
CA THR A 418 5.56 -21.09 -11.10
C THR A 418 6.38 -19.85 -11.43
N LEU A 419 6.88 -19.14 -10.42
CA LEU A 419 7.73 -17.96 -10.60
C LEU A 419 9.00 -18.31 -11.40
N GLY A 420 9.70 -19.41 -11.03
CA GLY A 420 10.89 -19.86 -11.70
C GLY A 420 10.63 -20.22 -13.16
N LYS A 421 9.50 -20.90 -13.44
CA LYS A 421 9.09 -21.26 -14.82
C LYS A 421 8.81 -20.01 -15.67
N TRP A 422 8.05 -19.04 -15.16
CA TRP A 422 7.69 -17.83 -15.93
C TRP A 422 8.89 -16.92 -16.19
N LEU A 423 9.80 -16.84 -15.22
CA LEU A 423 11.02 -16.03 -15.35
C LEU A 423 12.16 -16.74 -16.08
N GLY A 424 12.08 -18.07 -16.24
CA GLY A 424 13.17 -18.86 -16.83
C GLY A 424 14.44 -18.87 -15.97
N MET A 425 14.30 -18.76 -14.65
CA MET A 425 15.42 -18.70 -13.72
C MET A 425 15.14 -19.45 -12.41
N LYS A 426 16.21 -19.76 -11.67
CA LYS A 426 16.09 -20.31 -10.32
C LYS A 426 15.65 -19.21 -9.35
N VAL A 427 14.71 -19.53 -8.46
CA VAL A 427 14.25 -18.66 -7.38
C VAL A 427 14.68 -19.21 -6.03
N ASN A 428 14.98 -18.34 -5.08
CA ASN A 428 15.34 -18.75 -3.72
C ASN A 428 14.09 -19.14 -2.94
N ARG A 429 14.22 -20.15 -2.14
CA ARG A 429 13.18 -20.59 -1.21
C ARG A 429 13.47 -19.97 0.17
N LEU A 430 12.57 -19.10 0.64
CA LEU A 430 12.66 -18.43 1.95
C LEU A 430 11.92 -19.21 3.02
#